data_4a8c505de3565af8b2779638c78357fc
#
_entry.id   4a8c505de3565af8b2779638c78357fc
#
_cell.length_a   1.000
_cell.length_b   1.000
_cell.length_c   1.000
_cell.angle_alpha   90.00
_cell.angle_beta   90.00
_cell.angle_gamma   90.00
#
_symmetry.space_group_name_H-M   'P 1'
#
loop_
_entity.id
_entity.type
_entity.pdbx_description
1 polymer ?
#
loop_
_entity_poly.entity_id
_entity_poly.type
_entity_poly.pdbx_seq_one_letter_code
_entity_poly.pdbx_strand_id
1 'polypeptide(L)'
;MAIDILKDTQIRKAIKKEKDYSLTDGGGLAILITSKGVKRWVFYYIDPTSGKKCSAGFGLYPDITLARARELRAEYKSLISQGISPKEHKKQVREQRQSDHKQTFSKVFNEWLELEKMRVLPKTLQTKANRINNHIMPLIGNRAIKSINHGEIAQILEQIGKDTPQTAQILHQLLNNIFHYATTKGYTPFNIISNIQAKAIIINKEAEHYGKLTEIEDLRAFVNKIYDYPFFLSTRNILKFALHIPLRVAPLTLLKWEYVDFDKKLLTIPRELQKNKNKSLGAFILPLSDEVINILREQEREFKAYPYVFMNTSYKNPIHKDTPTKTIKEFGFYDRDTGRIITAHSFRGIFKTAVYNYREQHNTSTEAINKALDHLHGDRVELSYSEKATFLNELRGLFEWWSGFILNLRDERQ
;
A
#
# COMPACT_ATOMS: atom_id res chain seq x y z
N MET A 1 -54.12 32.11 -16.02
CA MET A 1 -53.85 32.00 -17.47
C MET A 1 -53.89 30.53 -17.86
N ALA A 2 -54.51 30.24 -19.02
CA ALA A 2 -54.56 28.86 -19.50
C ALA A 2 -53.16 28.29 -19.74
N ILE A 3 -52.97 27.00 -19.45
CA ILE A 3 -51.72 26.24 -19.64
C ILE A 3 -52.03 25.05 -20.54
N ASP A 4 -50.99 24.51 -21.20
CA ASP A 4 -51.08 23.33 -22.07
C ASP A 4 -51.96 23.54 -23.29
N ILE A 5 -51.85 24.74 -23.89
CA ILE A 5 -52.71 25.20 -24.97
C ILE A 5 -52.31 24.62 -26.33
N LEU A 6 -51.03 24.39 -26.56
CA LEU A 6 -50.49 23.91 -27.84
C LEU A 6 -50.75 22.42 -28.05
N LYS A 7 -50.98 22.06 -29.30
CA LYS A 7 -50.98 20.67 -29.78
C LYS A 7 -49.75 20.44 -30.67
N ASP A 8 -49.14 19.25 -30.60
CA ASP A 8 -47.95 18.91 -31.40
C ASP A 8 -48.18 19.08 -32.90
N THR A 9 -49.41 18.83 -33.37
CA THR A 9 -49.83 19.08 -34.77
C THR A 9 -49.71 20.54 -35.18
N GLN A 10 -49.95 21.49 -34.27
CA GLN A 10 -49.83 22.93 -34.55
C GLN A 10 -48.35 23.31 -34.67
N ILE A 11 -47.48 22.71 -33.82
CA ILE A 11 -46.05 22.95 -33.88
C ILE A 11 -45.47 22.40 -35.17
N ARG A 12 -45.86 21.19 -35.59
CA ARG A 12 -45.43 20.59 -36.85
C ARG A 12 -45.80 21.44 -38.05
N LYS A 13 -47.03 21.90 -38.10
CA LYS A 13 -47.60 22.72 -39.22
C LYS A 13 -47.08 24.16 -39.21
N ALA A 14 -46.43 24.64 -38.13
CA ALA A 14 -45.90 25.99 -38.07
C ALA A 14 -44.74 26.15 -39.06
N ILE A 15 -44.90 27.09 -40.02
CA ILE A 15 -43.93 27.43 -41.07
C ILE A 15 -43.17 28.71 -40.71
N LYS A 16 -42.01 28.93 -41.33
CA LYS A 16 -41.21 30.15 -41.16
C LYS A 16 -41.98 31.34 -41.74
N LYS A 17 -41.80 32.53 -41.18
CA LYS A 17 -42.26 33.81 -41.64
C LYS A 17 -41.06 34.75 -41.84
N GLU A 18 -41.31 35.92 -42.41
CA GLU A 18 -40.26 36.96 -42.61
C GLU A 18 -39.63 37.39 -41.30
N LYS A 19 -40.41 37.41 -40.21
CA LYS A 19 -39.91 37.72 -38.83
C LYS A 19 -40.15 36.54 -37.90
N ASP A 20 -39.25 36.44 -36.88
CA ASP A 20 -39.40 35.49 -35.82
C ASP A 20 -40.73 35.67 -35.09
N TYR A 21 -41.44 34.59 -34.80
CA TYR A 21 -42.64 34.58 -33.99
C TYR A 21 -42.74 33.44 -33.03
N SER A 22 -43.60 33.56 -32.04
CA SER A 22 -43.73 32.50 -31.03
C SER A 22 -45.17 31.99 -30.95
N LEU A 23 -45.34 30.72 -30.67
CA LEU A 23 -46.59 30.09 -30.26
C LEU A 23 -46.51 29.80 -28.75
N THR A 24 -47.46 30.30 -27.98
CA THR A 24 -47.47 30.20 -26.53
C THR A 24 -48.22 28.95 -26.08
N ASP A 25 -47.60 28.15 -25.20
CA ASP A 25 -48.26 27.00 -24.55
C ASP A 25 -48.88 27.35 -23.19
N GLY A 26 -48.63 28.54 -22.70
CA GLY A 26 -49.10 29.04 -21.42
C GLY A 26 -48.12 28.76 -20.27
N GLY A 27 -48.36 29.43 -19.14
CA GLY A 27 -47.52 29.31 -17.97
C GLY A 27 -46.06 29.70 -18.15
N GLY A 28 -45.77 30.61 -19.14
CA GLY A 28 -44.40 31.03 -19.46
C GLY A 28 -43.73 30.24 -20.57
N LEU A 29 -44.25 29.10 -21.00
CA LEU A 29 -43.66 28.27 -22.06
C LEU A 29 -44.15 28.73 -23.44
N ALA A 30 -43.24 28.87 -24.37
CA ALA A 30 -43.49 29.17 -25.77
C ALA A 30 -42.51 28.46 -26.69
N ILE A 31 -42.90 28.20 -27.93
CA ILE A 31 -41.99 27.80 -28.99
C ILE A 31 -41.75 28.95 -29.94
N LEU A 32 -40.50 29.34 -30.10
CA LEU A 32 -40.08 30.38 -31.03
C LEU A 32 -39.73 29.74 -32.38
N ILE A 33 -40.39 30.25 -33.45
CA ILE A 33 -40.12 29.87 -34.82
C ILE A 33 -39.34 31.02 -35.47
N THR A 34 -38.09 30.74 -35.85
CA THR A 34 -37.23 31.77 -36.46
C THR A 34 -37.57 31.95 -37.94
N SER A 35 -37.16 33.09 -38.52
CA SER A 35 -37.24 33.38 -39.96
C SER A 35 -36.45 32.37 -40.82
N LYS A 36 -35.51 31.64 -40.22
CA LYS A 36 -34.78 30.52 -40.85
C LYS A 36 -35.50 29.16 -40.71
N GLY A 37 -36.64 29.10 -40.02
CA GLY A 37 -37.44 27.90 -39.83
C GLY A 37 -37.03 27.03 -38.62
N VAL A 38 -36.09 27.47 -37.82
CA VAL A 38 -35.68 26.76 -36.60
C VAL A 38 -36.75 26.94 -35.52
N LYS A 39 -37.17 25.84 -34.90
CA LYS A 39 -38.15 25.82 -33.82
C LYS A 39 -37.46 25.55 -32.52
N ARG A 40 -37.49 26.48 -31.56
CA ARG A 40 -36.83 26.33 -30.25
C ARG A 40 -37.76 26.63 -29.09
N TRP A 41 -37.71 25.84 -28.04
CA TRP A 41 -38.47 26.07 -26.83
C TRP A 41 -37.83 27.16 -25.98
N VAL A 42 -38.68 28.09 -25.48
CA VAL A 42 -38.28 29.19 -24.60
C VAL A 42 -39.27 29.26 -23.44
N PHE A 43 -38.74 29.38 -22.25
CA PHE A 43 -39.52 29.59 -21.02
C PHE A 43 -39.22 30.97 -20.47
N TYR A 44 -40.25 31.79 -20.34
CA TYR A 44 -40.19 33.14 -19.78
C TYR A 44 -40.63 33.12 -18.32
N TYR A 45 -39.87 33.77 -17.46
CA TYR A 45 -40.12 33.80 -16.01
C TYR A 45 -39.62 35.10 -15.38
N ILE A 46 -40.09 35.39 -14.16
CA ILE A 46 -39.50 36.41 -13.30
C ILE A 46 -38.47 35.71 -12.40
N ASP A 47 -37.25 36.16 -12.46
CA ASP A 47 -36.17 35.59 -11.63
C ASP A 47 -36.40 35.94 -10.15
N PRO A 48 -36.50 34.95 -9.25
CA PRO A 48 -36.88 35.17 -7.85
C PRO A 48 -35.83 35.95 -7.06
N THR A 49 -34.56 35.93 -7.51
CA THR A 49 -33.45 36.61 -6.82
C THR A 49 -33.34 38.07 -7.22
N SER A 50 -33.53 38.36 -8.53
CA SER A 50 -33.33 39.71 -9.08
C SER A 50 -34.60 40.47 -9.36
N GLY A 51 -35.76 39.79 -9.37
CA GLY A 51 -37.06 40.38 -9.74
C GLY A 51 -37.21 40.72 -11.23
N LYS A 52 -36.21 40.41 -12.07
CA LYS A 52 -36.18 40.77 -13.49
C LYS A 52 -36.84 39.71 -14.36
N LYS A 53 -37.43 40.16 -15.49
CA LYS A 53 -37.91 39.24 -16.51
C LYS A 53 -36.73 38.53 -17.19
N CYS A 54 -36.71 37.19 -17.17
CA CYS A 54 -35.69 36.34 -17.76
C CYS A 54 -36.30 35.30 -18.71
N SER A 55 -35.47 34.71 -19.54
CA SER A 55 -35.85 33.59 -20.39
C SER A 55 -34.81 32.46 -20.33
N ALA A 56 -35.28 31.22 -20.46
CA ALA A 56 -34.45 30.03 -20.57
C ALA A 56 -34.80 29.24 -21.84
N GLY A 57 -33.78 28.89 -22.64
CA GLY A 57 -33.95 27.99 -23.78
C GLY A 57 -33.93 26.52 -23.30
N PHE A 58 -34.94 25.75 -23.73
CA PHE A 58 -35.03 24.32 -23.36
C PHE A 58 -34.50 23.40 -24.45
N GLY A 59 -34.22 23.89 -25.64
CA GLY A 59 -33.70 23.10 -26.75
C GLY A 59 -34.54 23.25 -28.03
N LEU A 60 -34.20 22.46 -29.04
CA LEU A 60 -34.81 22.49 -30.35
C LEU A 60 -35.94 21.45 -30.45
N TYR A 61 -36.97 21.78 -31.18
CA TYR A 61 -37.99 20.83 -31.62
C TYR A 61 -37.53 20.23 -32.97
N PRO A 62 -37.64 18.90 -33.23
CA PRO A 62 -38.34 17.90 -32.41
C PRO A 62 -37.49 17.21 -31.34
N ASP A 63 -36.18 17.51 -31.19
CA ASP A 63 -35.32 16.83 -30.19
C ASP A 63 -35.91 16.94 -28.78
N ILE A 64 -36.44 18.11 -28.44
CA ILE A 64 -37.27 18.32 -27.26
C ILE A 64 -38.71 18.33 -27.67
N THR A 65 -39.45 17.29 -27.33
CA THR A 65 -40.89 17.18 -27.61
C THR A 65 -41.70 18.16 -26.75
N LEU A 66 -42.97 18.42 -27.14
CA LEU A 66 -43.90 19.24 -26.35
C LEU A 66 -44.06 18.72 -24.92
N ALA A 67 -44.18 17.40 -24.76
CA ALA A 67 -44.30 16.79 -23.44
C ALA A 67 -43.04 17.08 -22.58
N ARG A 68 -41.84 16.89 -23.14
CA ARG A 68 -40.57 17.17 -22.41
C ARG A 68 -40.41 18.66 -22.10
N ALA A 69 -40.83 19.56 -23.00
CA ALA A 69 -40.79 20.99 -22.72
C ALA A 69 -41.73 21.39 -21.55
N ARG A 70 -42.88 20.72 -21.41
CA ARG A 70 -43.80 20.92 -20.28
C ARG A 70 -43.23 20.41 -18.97
N GLU A 71 -42.56 19.25 -18.96
CA GLU A 71 -41.83 18.75 -17.82
C GLU A 71 -40.74 19.74 -17.37
N LEU A 72 -39.92 20.23 -18.28
CA LEU A 72 -38.89 21.23 -17.99
C LEU A 72 -39.48 22.52 -17.43
N ARG A 73 -40.62 22.96 -17.94
CA ARG A 73 -41.38 24.10 -17.37
C ARG A 73 -41.75 23.82 -15.91
N ALA A 74 -42.24 22.64 -15.60
CA ALA A 74 -42.63 22.27 -14.24
C ALA A 74 -41.42 22.24 -13.30
N GLU A 75 -40.32 21.68 -13.76
CA GLU A 75 -39.01 21.67 -13.01
C GLU A 75 -38.56 23.11 -12.70
N TYR A 76 -38.59 24.00 -13.70
CA TYR A 76 -38.18 25.40 -13.53
C TYR A 76 -39.11 26.19 -12.62
N LYS A 77 -40.42 25.95 -12.71
CA LYS A 77 -41.40 26.54 -11.79
C LYS A 77 -41.18 26.10 -10.35
N SER A 78 -40.84 24.83 -10.13
CA SER A 78 -40.51 24.33 -8.79
C SER A 78 -39.29 25.05 -8.20
N LEU A 79 -38.21 25.26 -8.98
CA LEU A 79 -37.07 26.04 -8.54
C LEU A 79 -37.45 27.48 -8.15
N ILE A 80 -38.25 28.15 -9.01
CA ILE A 80 -38.69 29.51 -8.77
C ILE A 80 -39.55 29.63 -7.52
N SER A 81 -40.44 28.66 -7.25
CA SER A 81 -41.27 28.65 -6.03
C SER A 81 -40.45 28.46 -4.75
N GLN A 82 -39.27 27.86 -4.85
CA GLN A 82 -38.31 27.71 -3.80
C GLN A 82 -37.37 28.93 -3.66
N GLY A 83 -37.56 29.98 -4.44
CA GLY A 83 -36.71 31.16 -4.44
C GLY A 83 -35.35 30.96 -5.15
N ILE A 84 -35.19 29.89 -5.94
CA ILE A 84 -33.93 29.53 -6.61
C ILE A 84 -33.99 30.05 -8.06
N SER A 85 -32.99 30.87 -8.47
CA SER A 85 -32.84 31.28 -9.86
C SER A 85 -32.44 30.10 -10.75
N PRO A 86 -33.28 29.72 -11.76
CA PRO A 86 -32.95 28.62 -12.66
C PRO A 86 -31.65 28.84 -13.45
N LYS A 87 -31.28 30.08 -13.74
CA LYS A 87 -30.05 30.43 -14.45
C LYS A 87 -28.83 30.18 -13.56
N GLU A 88 -28.91 30.60 -12.32
CA GLU A 88 -27.80 30.37 -11.33
C GLU A 88 -27.68 28.90 -10.99
N HIS A 89 -28.78 28.21 -10.77
CA HIS A 89 -28.81 26.77 -10.55
C HIS A 89 -28.11 26.01 -11.70
N LYS A 90 -28.47 26.32 -12.95
CA LYS A 90 -27.81 25.70 -14.12
C LYS A 90 -26.31 26.02 -14.19
N LYS A 91 -25.90 27.25 -13.82
CA LYS A 91 -24.51 27.66 -13.76
C LYS A 91 -23.78 26.86 -12.67
N GLN A 92 -24.32 26.77 -11.46
CA GLN A 92 -23.78 26.01 -10.35
C GLN A 92 -23.61 24.52 -10.69
N VAL A 93 -24.63 23.90 -11.27
CA VAL A 93 -24.58 22.49 -11.72
C VAL A 93 -23.47 22.28 -12.76
N ARG A 94 -23.32 23.24 -13.71
CA ARG A 94 -22.24 23.17 -14.71
C ARG A 94 -20.86 23.34 -14.09
N GLU A 95 -20.68 24.29 -13.20
CA GLU A 95 -19.42 24.54 -12.48
C GLU A 95 -19.07 23.36 -11.58
N GLN A 96 -20.09 22.80 -10.92
CA GLN A 96 -19.93 21.60 -10.09
C GLN A 96 -19.48 20.41 -10.93
N ARG A 97 -20.12 20.14 -12.08
CA ARG A 97 -19.69 19.07 -12.99
C ARG A 97 -18.27 19.28 -13.51
N GLN A 98 -17.91 20.52 -13.84
CA GLN A 98 -16.54 20.85 -14.27
C GLN A 98 -15.53 20.67 -13.14
N SER A 99 -15.88 21.04 -11.91
CA SER A 99 -15.05 20.81 -10.72
C SER A 99 -14.88 19.30 -10.47
N ASP A 100 -15.95 18.52 -10.60
CA ASP A 100 -15.94 17.09 -10.41
C ASP A 100 -15.03 16.38 -11.43
N HIS A 101 -15.08 16.77 -12.69
CA HIS A 101 -14.19 16.28 -13.72
C HIS A 101 -12.72 16.66 -13.48
N LYS A 102 -12.46 17.75 -12.74
CA LYS A 102 -11.10 18.18 -12.38
C LYS A 102 -10.52 17.38 -11.19
N GLN A 103 -11.36 16.77 -10.35
CA GLN A 103 -10.92 16.01 -9.16
C GLN A 103 -11.09 14.51 -9.39
N THR A 104 -10.25 13.95 -10.28
CA THR A 104 -10.20 12.50 -10.51
C THR A 104 -9.47 11.79 -9.35
N PHE A 105 -9.73 10.48 -9.19
CA PHE A 105 -9.01 9.66 -8.22
C PHE A 105 -7.50 9.75 -8.41
N SER A 106 -7.01 9.70 -9.67
CA SER A 106 -5.58 9.79 -9.97
C SER A 106 -4.96 11.10 -9.50
N LYS A 107 -5.66 12.23 -9.68
CA LYS A 107 -5.17 13.53 -9.22
C LYS A 107 -5.10 13.59 -7.70
N VAL A 108 -6.15 13.17 -7.00
CA VAL A 108 -6.20 13.15 -5.53
C VAL A 108 -5.15 12.19 -4.97
N PHE A 109 -4.96 11.04 -5.59
CA PHE A 109 -3.90 10.11 -5.23
C PHE A 109 -2.50 10.74 -5.36
N ASN A 110 -2.21 11.44 -6.45
CA ASN A 110 -0.91 12.10 -6.63
C ASN A 110 -0.68 13.22 -5.61
N GLU A 111 -1.69 14.02 -5.29
CA GLU A 111 -1.62 15.04 -4.23
C GLU A 111 -1.35 14.39 -2.86
N TRP A 112 -2.03 13.30 -2.54
CA TRP A 112 -1.80 12.53 -1.32
C TRP A 112 -0.39 11.92 -1.29
N LEU A 113 0.11 11.43 -2.43
CA LEU A 113 1.43 10.82 -2.54
C LEU A 113 2.56 11.83 -2.29
N GLU A 114 2.41 13.08 -2.74
CA GLU A 114 3.37 14.15 -2.43
C GLU A 114 3.40 14.48 -0.93
N LEU A 115 2.26 14.42 -0.24
CA LEU A 115 2.22 14.55 1.22
C LEU A 115 2.90 13.37 1.92
N GLU A 116 2.66 12.15 1.47
CA GLU A 116 3.27 10.93 2.00
C GLU A 116 4.80 10.89 1.81
N LYS A 117 5.33 11.50 0.76
CA LYS A 117 6.76 11.64 0.51
C LYS A 117 7.51 12.32 1.65
N MET A 118 6.86 13.23 2.37
CA MET A 118 7.43 13.88 3.56
C MET A 118 7.38 13.00 4.82
N ARG A 119 6.60 11.90 4.82
CA ARG A 119 6.31 11.09 6.02
C ARG A 119 7.00 9.73 6.02
N VAL A 120 7.30 9.20 4.84
CA VAL A 120 7.80 7.82 4.70
C VAL A 120 9.06 7.76 3.85
N LEU A 121 9.83 6.68 4.02
CA LEU A 121 11.03 6.44 3.22
C LEU A 121 10.69 6.24 1.74
N PRO A 122 11.58 6.63 0.79
CA PRO A 122 11.36 6.53 -0.64
C PRO A 122 10.89 5.14 -1.11
N LYS A 123 11.50 4.06 -0.58
CA LYS A 123 11.10 2.68 -0.88
C LYS A 123 9.69 2.34 -0.42
N THR A 124 9.28 2.85 0.74
CA THR A 124 7.91 2.66 1.26
C THR A 124 6.91 3.41 0.40
N LEU A 125 7.24 4.65 0.02
CA LEU A 125 6.43 5.46 -0.89
C LEU A 125 6.22 4.73 -2.23
N GLN A 126 7.30 4.26 -2.85
CA GLN A 126 7.25 3.50 -4.10
C GLN A 126 6.37 2.25 -3.98
N THR A 127 6.47 1.53 -2.85
CA THR A 127 5.65 0.34 -2.61
C THR A 127 4.16 0.68 -2.51
N LYS A 128 3.80 1.78 -1.82
CA LYS A 128 2.42 2.28 -1.75
C LYS A 128 1.91 2.67 -3.12
N ALA A 129 2.73 3.42 -3.89
CA ALA A 129 2.40 3.86 -5.23
C ALA A 129 2.17 2.69 -6.18
N ASN A 130 3.07 1.72 -6.22
CA ASN A 130 2.95 0.54 -7.08
C ASN A 130 1.67 -0.26 -6.78
N ARG A 131 1.30 -0.43 -5.52
CA ARG A 131 0.05 -1.13 -5.16
C ARG A 131 -1.19 -0.44 -5.71
N ILE A 132 -1.30 0.87 -5.54
CA ILE A 132 -2.44 1.63 -6.09
C ILE A 132 -2.42 1.62 -7.62
N ASN A 133 -1.25 1.85 -8.23
CA ASN A 133 -1.12 1.89 -9.68
C ASN A 133 -1.44 0.56 -10.36
N ASN A 134 -1.06 -0.56 -9.74
CA ASN A 134 -1.28 -1.88 -10.34
C ASN A 134 -2.71 -2.40 -10.14
N HIS A 135 -3.37 -2.06 -9.04
CA HIS A 135 -4.65 -2.71 -8.69
C HIS A 135 -5.86 -1.78 -8.75
N ILE A 136 -5.68 -0.48 -8.50
CA ILE A 136 -6.79 0.47 -8.33
C ILE A 136 -6.86 1.46 -9.49
N MET A 137 -5.70 2.01 -9.86
CA MET A 137 -5.61 3.04 -10.90
C MET A 137 -6.26 2.64 -12.24
N PRO A 138 -6.09 1.39 -12.75
CA PRO A 138 -6.73 0.96 -13.99
C PRO A 138 -8.27 0.96 -13.94
N LEU A 139 -8.84 0.80 -12.75
CA LEU A 139 -10.28 0.65 -12.56
C LEU A 139 -11.01 1.99 -12.33
N ILE A 140 -10.42 2.86 -11.52
CA ILE A 140 -11.09 4.10 -11.09
C ILE A 140 -10.25 5.37 -11.27
N GLY A 141 -9.03 5.28 -11.79
CA GLY A 141 -8.07 6.39 -11.87
C GLY A 141 -8.61 7.65 -12.54
N ASN A 142 -9.33 7.51 -13.66
CA ASN A 142 -9.87 8.61 -14.45
C ASN A 142 -11.26 9.09 -13.99
N ARG A 143 -11.83 8.47 -12.98
CA ARG A 143 -13.16 8.82 -12.49
C ARG A 143 -13.10 9.96 -11.48
N ALA A 144 -14.13 10.79 -11.47
CA ALA A 144 -14.30 11.81 -10.44
C ALA A 144 -14.39 11.13 -9.06
N ILE A 145 -13.56 11.54 -8.10
CA ILE A 145 -13.45 10.85 -6.81
C ILE A 145 -14.78 10.78 -6.06
N LYS A 146 -15.62 11.80 -6.17
CA LYS A 146 -16.93 11.82 -5.52
C LYS A 146 -17.98 10.93 -6.20
N SER A 147 -17.74 10.47 -7.43
CA SER A 147 -18.63 9.53 -8.14
C SER A 147 -18.36 8.07 -7.79
N ILE A 148 -17.30 7.79 -7.06
CA ILE A 148 -16.95 6.45 -6.63
C ILE A 148 -17.78 6.10 -5.40
N ASN A 149 -18.40 4.93 -5.38
CA ASN A 149 -19.22 4.49 -4.25
C ASN A 149 -18.56 3.35 -3.46
N HIS A 150 -18.99 3.16 -2.20
CA HIS A 150 -18.41 2.17 -1.30
C HIS A 150 -18.62 0.73 -1.77
N GLY A 151 -19.77 0.41 -2.36
CA GLY A 151 -20.07 -0.95 -2.84
C GLY A 151 -19.15 -1.39 -3.99
N GLU A 152 -18.81 -0.46 -4.87
CA GLU A 152 -17.86 -0.70 -5.95
C GLU A 152 -16.45 -0.99 -5.42
N ILE A 153 -15.98 -0.20 -4.45
CA ILE A 153 -14.67 -0.47 -3.84
C ILE A 153 -14.68 -1.79 -3.06
N ALA A 154 -15.78 -2.12 -2.38
CA ALA A 154 -15.93 -3.40 -1.70
C ALA A 154 -15.79 -4.58 -2.70
N GLN A 155 -16.45 -4.52 -3.86
CA GLN A 155 -16.32 -5.55 -4.91
C GLN A 155 -14.89 -5.67 -5.46
N ILE A 156 -14.21 -4.54 -5.69
CA ILE A 156 -12.82 -4.54 -6.14
C ILE A 156 -11.92 -5.23 -5.10
N LEU A 157 -12.07 -4.86 -3.82
CA LEU A 157 -11.28 -5.45 -2.74
C LEU A 157 -11.58 -6.94 -2.53
N GLU A 158 -12.83 -7.34 -2.63
CA GLU A 158 -13.25 -8.73 -2.56
C GLU A 158 -12.62 -9.56 -3.70
N GLN A 159 -12.67 -9.04 -4.93
CA GLN A 159 -12.08 -9.74 -6.08
C GLN A 159 -10.57 -9.91 -5.92
N ILE A 160 -9.84 -8.87 -5.50
CA ILE A 160 -8.40 -8.97 -5.22
C ILE A 160 -8.14 -9.92 -4.04
N GLY A 161 -9.03 -9.91 -3.06
CA GLY A 161 -8.93 -10.73 -1.84
C GLY A 161 -9.03 -12.23 -2.08
N LYS A 162 -9.69 -12.68 -3.16
CA LYS A 162 -9.77 -14.11 -3.53
C LYS A 162 -8.40 -14.73 -3.73
N ASP A 163 -7.50 -14.02 -4.41
CA ASP A 163 -6.15 -14.50 -4.73
C ASP A 163 -5.11 -14.01 -3.73
N THR A 164 -5.21 -12.74 -3.30
CA THR A 164 -4.21 -12.07 -2.46
C THR A 164 -4.84 -11.30 -1.30
N PRO A 165 -5.35 -11.98 -0.26
CA PRO A 165 -6.07 -11.34 0.86
C PRO A 165 -5.27 -10.24 1.56
N GLN A 166 -3.96 -10.46 1.79
CA GLN A 166 -3.08 -9.49 2.42
C GLN A 166 -2.92 -8.20 1.58
N THR A 167 -2.85 -8.36 0.24
CA THR A 167 -2.80 -7.22 -0.68
C THR A 167 -4.09 -6.42 -0.61
N ALA A 168 -5.24 -7.08 -0.61
CA ALA A 168 -6.54 -6.43 -0.48
C ALA A 168 -6.68 -5.65 0.84
N GLN A 169 -6.21 -6.19 1.96
CA GLN A 169 -6.19 -5.49 3.25
C GLN A 169 -5.33 -4.23 3.22
N ILE A 170 -4.13 -4.33 2.62
CA ILE A 170 -3.25 -3.17 2.49
C ILE A 170 -3.87 -2.11 1.57
N LEU A 171 -4.50 -2.53 0.47
CA LEU A 171 -5.22 -1.63 -0.43
C LEU A 171 -6.39 -0.94 0.26
N HIS A 172 -7.16 -1.66 1.09
CA HIS A 172 -8.20 -1.06 1.93
C HIS A 172 -7.64 0.06 2.82
N GLN A 173 -6.52 -0.18 3.51
CA GLN A 173 -5.88 0.84 4.34
C GLN A 173 -5.39 2.04 3.52
N LEU A 174 -4.77 1.80 2.35
CA LEU A 174 -4.30 2.88 1.47
C LEU A 174 -5.47 3.71 0.94
N LEU A 175 -6.53 3.05 0.47
CA LEU A 175 -7.76 3.72 0.01
C LEU A 175 -8.40 4.54 1.13
N ASN A 176 -8.47 4.00 2.36
CA ASN A 176 -8.98 4.72 3.51
C ASN A 176 -8.20 6.03 3.76
N ASN A 177 -6.87 5.98 3.67
CA ASN A 177 -6.01 7.16 3.83
C ASN A 177 -6.22 8.19 2.70
N ILE A 178 -6.35 7.73 1.44
CA ILE A 178 -6.59 8.60 0.28
C ILE A 178 -7.96 9.27 0.38
N PHE A 179 -9.01 8.53 0.73
CA PHE A 179 -10.35 9.10 0.87
C PHE A 179 -10.49 9.98 2.11
N HIS A 180 -9.76 9.68 3.19
CA HIS A 180 -9.65 10.60 4.33
C HIS A 180 -9.01 11.92 3.92
N TYR A 181 -7.91 11.88 3.15
CA TYR A 181 -7.31 13.07 2.57
C TYR A 181 -8.31 13.84 1.67
N ALA A 182 -9.02 13.14 0.79
CA ALA A 182 -10.04 13.74 -0.08
C ALA A 182 -11.15 14.45 0.71
N THR A 183 -11.61 13.86 1.80
CA THR A 183 -12.62 14.44 2.69
C THR A 183 -12.06 15.68 3.39
N THR A 184 -10.83 15.62 3.91
CA THR A 184 -10.17 16.76 4.54
C THR A 184 -9.99 17.94 3.58
N LYS A 185 -9.77 17.66 2.28
CA LYS A 185 -9.67 18.69 1.24
C LYS A 185 -11.03 19.15 0.69
N GLY A 186 -12.14 18.59 1.14
CA GLY A 186 -13.48 18.91 0.66
C GLY A 186 -13.79 18.37 -0.74
N TYR A 187 -13.01 17.41 -1.24
CA TYR A 187 -13.25 16.77 -2.55
C TYR A 187 -14.39 15.76 -2.49
N THR A 188 -14.64 15.18 -1.31
CA THR A 188 -15.77 14.30 -1.02
C THR A 188 -16.43 14.71 0.29
N PRO A 189 -17.75 14.54 0.46
CA PRO A 189 -18.45 14.93 1.69
C PRO A 189 -18.09 14.03 2.89
N PHE A 190 -17.72 12.79 2.64
CA PHE A 190 -17.33 11.80 3.66
C PHE A 190 -16.39 10.75 3.08
N ASN A 191 -15.69 10.02 3.96
CA ASN A 191 -14.83 8.91 3.58
C ASN A 191 -15.67 7.64 3.38
N ILE A 192 -15.87 7.25 2.13
CA ILE A 192 -16.68 6.05 1.77
C ILE A 192 -16.05 4.74 2.24
N ILE A 193 -14.73 4.71 2.48
CA ILE A 193 -14.02 3.50 2.88
C ILE A 193 -14.24 3.17 4.35
N SER A 194 -14.53 4.16 5.21
CA SER A 194 -14.77 3.96 6.65
C SER A 194 -15.91 2.95 6.94
N ASN A 195 -16.86 2.83 6.02
CA ASN A 195 -17.99 1.92 6.15
C ASN A 195 -17.70 0.51 5.61
N ILE A 196 -16.51 0.29 5.01
CA ILE A 196 -16.11 -1.02 4.49
C ILE A 196 -15.37 -1.78 5.59
N GLN A 197 -16.00 -2.78 6.14
CA GLN A 197 -15.37 -3.71 7.07
C GLN A 197 -14.56 -4.75 6.28
N ALA A 198 -13.25 -4.52 6.13
CA ALA A 198 -12.36 -5.39 5.35
C ALA A 198 -12.48 -6.88 5.74
N LYS A 199 -12.63 -7.17 7.04
CA LYS A 199 -12.79 -8.54 7.56
C LYS A 199 -14.06 -9.23 7.10
N ALA A 200 -15.11 -8.48 6.74
CA ALA A 200 -16.37 -9.04 6.27
C ALA A 200 -16.34 -9.48 4.80
N ILE A 201 -15.45 -8.89 4.00
CA ILE A 201 -15.38 -9.10 2.54
C ILE A 201 -14.08 -9.80 2.09
N ILE A 202 -13.01 -9.73 2.89
CA ILE A 202 -11.74 -10.37 2.59
C ILE A 202 -11.57 -11.59 3.49
N ILE A 203 -11.74 -12.76 2.91
CA ILE A 203 -11.53 -14.03 3.61
C ILE A 203 -10.03 -14.23 3.74
N ASN A 204 -9.52 -14.13 4.98
CA ASN A 204 -8.15 -14.52 5.26
C ASN A 204 -8.07 -16.06 5.19
N LYS A 205 -7.39 -16.57 4.18
CA LYS A 205 -6.79 -17.90 4.31
C LYS A 205 -5.79 -17.79 5.46
N GLU A 206 -5.69 -18.80 6.31
CA GLU A 206 -4.64 -18.85 7.33
C GLU A 206 -3.32 -18.45 6.69
N ALA A 207 -2.63 -17.48 7.31
CA ALA A 207 -1.38 -17.01 6.74
C ALA A 207 -0.42 -18.18 6.70
N GLU A 208 -0.01 -18.60 5.51
CA GLU A 208 1.13 -19.50 5.37
C GLU A 208 2.32 -18.77 5.99
N HIS A 209 2.61 -19.08 7.25
CA HIS A 209 3.82 -18.59 7.88
C HIS A 209 5.00 -19.22 7.15
N TYR A 210 6.03 -18.44 6.84
CA TYR A 210 7.30 -18.97 6.38
C TYR A 210 7.68 -20.17 7.27
N GLY A 211 7.95 -21.32 6.65
CA GLY A 211 8.26 -22.55 7.33
C GLY A 211 9.38 -22.32 8.36
N LYS A 212 9.22 -22.92 9.52
CA LYS A 212 10.25 -23.01 10.53
C LYS A 212 10.67 -24.46 10.58
N LEU A 213 11.95 -24.71 10.64
CA LEU A 213 12.44 -26.06 10.92
C LEU A 213 12.35 -26.24 12.44
N THR A 214 11.30 -26.91 12.88
CA THR A 214 11.04 -27.20 14.30
C THR A 214 11.55 -28.57 14.71
N GLU A 215 11.52 -29.52 13.76
CA GLU A 215 12.02 -30.86 13.96
C GLU A 215 13.55 -30.90 13.87
N ILE A 216 14.20 -31.59 14.80
CA ILE A 216 15.65 -31.59 14.93
C ILE A 216 16.32 -32.24 13.72
N GLU A 217 15.74 -33.26 13.14
CA GLU A 217 16.20 -33.94 11.94
C GLU A 217 16.21 -33.04 10.72
N ASP A 218 15.14 -32.27 10.52
CA ASP A 218 15.04 -31.28 9.44
C ASP A 218 16.08 -30.18 9.62
N LEU A 219 16.28 -29.71 10.85
CA LEU A 219 17.28 -28.69 11.16
C LEU A 219 18.69 -29.23 10.92
N ARG A 220 18.96 -30.49 11.35
CA ARG A 220 20.22 -31.18 11.08
C ARG A 220 20.52 -31.31 9.59
N ALA A 221 19.54 -31.76 8.81
CA ALA A 221 19.67 -31.86 7.36
C ALA A 221 19.96 -30.48 6.72
N PHE A 222 19.31 -29.43 7.18
CA PHE A 222 19.50 -28.08 6.70
C PHE A 222 20.90 -27.52 7.05
N VAL A 223 21.36 -27.71 8.29
CA VAL A 223 22.70 -27.33 8.74
C VAL A 223 23.76 -28.03 7.88
N ASN A 224 23.63 -29.33 7.68
CA ASN A 224 24.57 -30.11 6.87
C ASN A 224 24.63 -29.59 5.43
N LYS A 225 23.48 -29.30 4.78
CA LYS A 225 23.45 -28.72 3.43
C LYS A 225 24.18 -27.37 3.35
N ILE A 226 24.09 -26.54 4.38
CA ILE A 226 24.78 -25.24 4.42
C ILE A 226 26.30 -25.44 4.55
N TYR A 227 26.73 -26.29 5.47
CA TYR A 227 28.17 -26.50 5.75
C TYR A 227 28.86 -27.24 4.61
N ASP A 228 28.17 -28.15 3.95
CA ASP A 228 28.70 -28.97 2.85
C ASP A 228 28.53 -28.31 1.49
N TYR A 229 27.99 -27.06 1.44
CA TYR A 229 27.80 -26.34 0.17
C TYR A 229 29.14 -26.14 -0.56
N PRO A 230 29.35 -26.78 -1.74
CA PRO A 230 30.69 -26.87 -2.34
C PRO A 230 31.04 -25.69 -3.21
N PHE A 231 30.09 -24.77 -3.43
CA PHE A 231 30.26 -23.69 -4.39
C PHE A 231 30.91 -22.43 -3.78
N PHE A 232 30.63 -21.27 -4.34
CA PHE A 232 31.26 -19.99 -4.05
C PHE A 232 31.36 -19.69 -2.55
N LEU A 233 32.59 -19.47 -2.07
CA LEU A 233 32.91 -19.31 -0.64
C LEU A 233 32.03 -18.27 0.04
N SER A 234 31.83 -17.11 -0.56
CA SER A 234 31.04 -16.05 0.02
C SER A 234 29.57 -16.42 0.19
N THR A 235 29.01 -17.24 -0.74
CA THR A 235 27.63 -17.75 -0.62
C THR A 235 27.51 -18.78 0.51
N ARG A 236 28.48 -19.68 0.65
CA ARG A 236 28.52 -20.63 1.75
C ARG A 236 28.64 -19.91 3.10
N ASN A 237 29.59 -18.99 3.19
CA ASN A 237 29.88 -18.31 4.45
C ASN A 237 28.79 -17.33 4.89
N ILE A 238 28.06 -16.68 3.97
CA ILE A 238 26.91 -15.86 4.36
C ILE A 238 25.76 -16.72 4.93
N LEU A 239 25.56 -17.94 4.42
CA LEU A 239 24.56 -18.86 4.96
C LEU A 239 24.97 -19.40 6.34
N LYS A 240 26.25 -19.81 6.50
CA LYS A 240 26.78 -20.20 7.80
C LYS A 240 26.66 -19.05 8.80
N PHE A 241 27.08 -17.85 8.43
CA PHE A 241 26.98 -16.67 9.28
C PHE A 241 25.53 -16.37 9.68
N ALA A 242 24.57 -16.43 8.72
CA ALA A 242 23.17 -16.20 8.99
C ALA A 242 22.53 -17.26 9.91
N LEU A 243 23.06 -18.48 9.91
CA LEU A 243 22.63 -19.55 10.80
C LEU A 243 23.00 -19.24 12.25
N HIS A 244 24.19 -18.69 12.49
CA HIS A 244 24.70 -18.37 13.83
C HIS A 244 24.25 -16.98 14.33
N ILE A 245 24.17 -15.99 13.44
CA ILE A 245 23.79 -14.61 13.77
C ILE A 245 22.50 -14.24 13.06
N PRO A 246 21.37 -14.12 13.77
CA PRO A 246 20.05 -13.99 13.18
C PRO A 246 19.77 -12.56 12.67
N LEU A 247 20.60 -12.05 11.76
CA LEU A 247 20.41 -10.74 11.13
C LEU A 247 19.27 -10.74 10.11
N ARG A 248 18.70 -9.56 9.88
CA ARG A 248 17.87 -9.35 8.69
C ARG A 248 18.72 -9.37 7.43
N VAL A 249 18.12 -9.76 6.29
CA VAL A 249 18.87 -9.97 5.04
C VAL A 249 19.64 -8.71 4.58
N ALA A 250 19.07 -7.52 4.76
CA ALA A 250 19.72 -6.30 4.30
C ALA A 250 21.03 -5.98 5.06
N PRO A 251 21.07 -5.92 6.39
CA PRO A 251 22.35 -5.75 7.12
C PRO A 251 23.30 -6.94 6.92
N LEU A 252 22.80 -8.14 6.71
CA LEU A 252 23.62 -9.32 6.44
C LEU A 252 24.40 -9.20 5.13
N THR A 253 23.73 -8.86 4.03
CA THR A 253 24.36 -8.75 2.71
C THR A 253 25.20 -7.48 2.52
N LEU A 254 24.97 -6.44 3.34
CA LEU A 254 25.71 -5.19 3.34
C LEU A 254 26.75 -5.10 4.46
N LEU A 255 27.13 -6.25 5.06
CA LEU A 255 28.11 -6.32 6.13
C LEU A 255 29.47 -5.86 5.61
N LYS A 256 30.11 -4.95 6.34
CA LYS A 256 31.46 -4.47 6.04
C LYS A 256 32.46 -4.91 7.10
N TRP A 257 33.74 -5.00 6.71
CA TRP A 257 34.82 -5.35 7.63
C TRP A 257 34.95 -4.34 8.77
N GLU A 258 34.70 -3.07 8.54
CA GLU A 258 34.73 -2.01 9.57
C GLU A 258 33.72 -2.20 10.71
N TYR A 259 32.72 -3.07 10.51
CA TYR A 259 31.71 -3.39 11.54
C TYR A 259 32.14 -4.54 12.46
N VAL A 260 33.24 -5.24 12.14
CA VAL A 260 33.72 -6.43 12.85
C VAL A 260 34.92 -6.05 13.67
N ASP A 261 34.84 -6.16 15.01
CA ASP A 261 35.92 -6.06 15.94
C ASP A 261 36.34 -7.51 16.38
N PHE A 262 37.40 -8.00 15.79
CA PHE A 262 37.88 -9.37 16.05
C PHE A 262 38.45 -9.53 17.47
N ASP A 263 39.05 -8.48 18.01
CA ASP A 263 39.71 -8.54 19.34
C ASP A 263 38.65 -8.59 20.46
N LYS A 264 37.61 -7.76 20.33
CA LYS A 264 36.49 -7.75 21.27
C LYS A 264 35.44 -8.80 20.96
N LYS A 265 35.52 -9.46 19.81
CA LYS A 265 34.51 -10.34 19.24
C LYS A 265 33.12 -9.67 19.21
N LEU A 266 33.06 -8.50 18.59
CA LEU A 266 31.84 -7.70 18.48
C LEU A 266 31.53 -7.37 17.03
N LEU A 267 30.23 -7.36 16.72
CA LEU A 267 29.66 -6.86 15.48
C LEU A 267 28.88 -5.59 15.79
N THR A 268 29.29 -4.47 15.20
CA THR A 268 28.63 -3.16 15.39
C THR A 268 28.01 -2.69 14.08
N ILE A 269 26.70 -2.86 13.94
CA ILE A 269 25.98 -2.51 12.71
C ILE A 269 25.36 -1.12 12.84
N PRO A 270 25.63 -0.18 11.91
CA PRO A 270 25.02 1.13 11.88
C PRO A 270 23.49 1.04 11.86
N ARG A 271 22.83 1.93 12.61
CA ARG A 271 21.36 1.96 12.73
C ARG A 271 20.65 2.16 11.40
N GLU A 272 21.27 2.84 10.45
CA GLU A 272 20.77 3.07 9.11
C GLU A 272 20.53 1.78 8.30
N LEU A 273 21.26 0.71 8.62
CA LEU A 273 21.08 -0.60 7.99
C LEU A 273 19.97 -1.42 8.64
N GLN A 274 19.51 -1.04 9.83
CA GLN A 274 18.42 -1.72 10.51
C GLN A 274 17.04 -1.29 9.99
N LYS A 275 16.01 -2.11 10.26
CA LYS A 275 14.62 -1.78 9.88
C LYS A 275 14.11 -0.55 10.64
N ASN A 276 14.39 -0.52 11.95
CA ASN A 276 14.14 0.65 12.77
C ASN A 276 15.35 1.59 12.69
N LYS A 277 15.17 2.73 12.05
CA LYS A 277 16.22 3.72 11.80
C LYS A 277 16.25 4.84 12.85
N ASN A 278 15.56 4.67 13.98
CA ASN A 278 15.59 5.65 15.06
C ASN A 278 17.02 5.76 15.63
N LYS A 279 17.67 6.90 15.37
CA LYS A 279 19.06 7.17 15.78
C LYS A 279 19.26 7.15 17.30
N SER A 280 18.21 7.40 18.10
CA SER A 280 18.28 7.34 19.55
C SER A 280 18.68 5.97 20.08
N LEU A 281 18.39 4.89 19.31
CA LEU A 281 18.74 3.52 19.67
C LEU A 281 20.25 3.19 19.52
N GLY A 282 21.03 4.08 18.92
CA GLY A 282 22.45 3.83 18.64
C GLY A 282 22.68 2.69 17.65
N ALA A 283 23.94 2.30 17.48
CA ALA A 283 24.32 1.15 16.66
C ALA A 283 23.78 -0.16 17.26
N PHE A 284 23.53 -1.14 16.41
CA PHE A 284 23.12 -2.47 16.83
C PHE A 284 24.37 -3.33 17.06
N ILE A 285 24.61 -3.71 18.32
CA ILE A 285 25.84 -4.43 18.74
C ILE A 285 25.48 -5.85 19.12
N LEU A 286 26.20 -6.82 18.55
CA LEU A 286 26.08 -8.24 18.86
C LEU A 286 27.47 -8.84 19.17
N PRO A 287 27.60 -9.70 20.18
CA PRO A 287 28.80 -10.50 20.34
C PRO A 287 28.87 -11.59 19.28
N LEU A 288 30.08 -11.96 18.93
CA LEU A 288 30.39 -13.01 17.97
C LEU A 288 30.95 -14.24 18.73
N SER A 289 30.39 -15.42 18.48
CA SER A 289 30.91 -16.69 18.96
C SER A 289 32.20 -17.07 18.24
N ASP A 290 32.94 -18.02 18.81
CA ASP A 290 34.18 -18.52 18.22
C ASP A 290 33.96 -19.08 16.81
N GLU A 291 32.88 -19.80 16.57
CA GLU A 291 32.57 -20.31 15.24
C GLU A 291 32.31 -19.17 14.23
N VAL A 292 31.63 -18.11 14.65
CA VAL A 292 31.41 -16.95 13.77
C VAL A 292 32.72 -16.25 13.45
N ILE A 293 33.64 -16.16 14.41
CA ILE A 293 35.00 -15.64 14.16
C ILE A 293 35.73 -16.52 13.15
N ASN A 294 35.64 -17.85 13.26
CA ASN A 294 36.24 -18.79 12.31
C ASN A 294 35.70 -18.58 10.88
N ILE A 295 34.37 -18.45 10.74
CA ILE A 295 33.71 -18.18 9.46
C ILE A 295 34.21 -16.83 8.87
N LEU A 296 34.31 -15.79 9.68
CA LEU A 296 34.82 -14.50 9.28
C LEU A 296 36.28 -14.51 8.89
N ARG A 297 37.13 -15.27 9.62
CA ARG A 297 38.55 -15.45 9.29
C ARG A 297 38.75 -16.25 8.00
N GLU A 298 37.92 -17.28 7.75
CA GLU A 298 37.89 -17.96 6.45
C GLU A 298 37.56 -17.00 5.32
N GLN A 299 36.55 -16.16 5.50
CA GLN A 299 36.12 -15.16 4.54
C GLN A 299 37.15 -14.04 4.33
N GLU A 300 37.87 -13.64 5.40
CA GLU A 300 38.85 -12.57 5.37
C GLU A 300 40.03 -12.92 4.46
N ARG A 301 40.46 -14.18 4.42
CA ARG A 301 41.63 -14.65 3.62
C ARG A 301 41.48 -14.32 2.14
N GLU A 302 40.24 -14.33 1.63
CA GLU A 302 39.98 -14.09 0.21
C GLU A 302 39.42 -12.66 -0.06
N PHE A 303 38.63 -12.11 0.89
CA PHE A 303 37.86 -10.91 0.63
C PHE A 303 38.26 -9.67 1.46
N LYS A 304 39.36 -9.71 2.23
CA LYS A 304 39.80 -8.56 3.04
C LYS A 304 40.06 -7.28 2.26
N ALA A 305 40.50 -7.40 1.01
CA ALA A 305 40.77 -6.26 0.15
C ALA A 305 39.48 -5.52 -0.33
N TYR A 306 38.32 -6.11 -0.12
CA TYR A 306 37.05 -5.54 -0.53
C TYR A 306 36.33 -4.89 0.65
N PRO A 307 35.45 -3.89 0.42
CA PRO A 307 34.81 -3.19 1.52
C PRO A 307 33.75 -4.04 2.23
N TYR A 308 33.12 -4.98 1.52
CA TYR A 308 32.08 -5.86 2.08
C TYR A 308 32.64 -7.22 2.43
N VAL A 309 32.10 -7.81 3.53
CA VAL A 309 32.46 -9.15 3.97
C VAL A 309 32.05 -10.19 2.94
N PHE A 310 30.82 -10.12 2.44
CA PHE A 310 30.27 -11.09 1.50
C PHE A 310 30.13 -10.47 0.10
N MET A 311 31.04 -10.84 -0.77
CA MET A 311 31.09 -10.34 -2.16
C MET A 311 30.34 -11.27 -3.12
N ASN A 312 29.86 -10.73 -4.24
CA ASN A 312 29.33 -11.55 -5.32
C ASN A 312 30.46 -12.17 -6.17
N THR A 313 30.12 -13.08 -7.07
CA THR A 313 31.06 -13.79 -7.93
C THR A 313 31.87 -12.89 -8.88
N SER A 314 31.43 -11.67 -9.13
CA SER A 314 32.17 -10.70 -9.95
C SER A 314 33.14 -9.83 -9.13
N TYR A 315 33.16 -9.95 -7.82
CA TYR A 315 34.01 -9.19 -6.87
C TYR A 315 33.81 -7.66 -6.92
N LYS A 316 32.73 -7.19 -7.57
CA LYS A 316 32.47 -5.75 -7.75
C LYS A 316 31.47 -5.19 -6.75
N ASN A 317 30.53 -6.04 -6.29
CA ASN A 317 29.42 -5.63 -5.44
C ASN A 317 29.25 -6.63 -4.29
N PRO A 318 28.59 -6.24 -3.21
CA PRO A 318 28.17 -7.21 -2.19
C PRO A 318 27.24 -8.26 -2.79
N ILE A 319 27.13 -9.40 -2.14
CA ILE A 319 26.22 -10.46 -2.53
C ILE A 319 24.77 -9.93 -2.58
N HIS A 320 24.02 -10.33 -3.62
CA HIS A 320 22.66 -9.83 -3.77
C HIS A 320 21.75 -10.40 -2.65
N LYS A 321 20.82 -9.56 -2.18
CA LYS A 321 19.89 -9.91 -1.06
C LYS A 321 19.06 -11.18 -1.29
N ASP A 322 18.79 -11.53 -2.56
CA ASP A 322 18.00 -12.71 -2.90
C ASP A 322 18.85 -13.98 -3.02
N THR A 323 20.19 -13.87 -3.08
CA THR A 323 21.09 -15.02 -3.24
C THR A 323 20.95 -16.05 -2.10
N PRO A 324 20.92 -15.68 -0.81
CA PRO A 324 20.75 -16.67 0.25
C PRO A 324 19.44 -17.47 0.11
N THR A 325 18.34 -16.82 -0.24
CA THR A 325 17.06 -17.50 -0.45
C THR A 325 17.06 -18.39 -1.71
N LYS A 326 17.72 -17.94 -2.80
CA LYS A 326 17.85 -18.76 -4.01
C LYS A 326 18.64 -20.05 -3.72
N THR A 327 19.75 -19.94 -3.00
CA THR A 327 20.58 -21.10 -2.61
C THR A 327 19.81 -22.06 -1.70
N ILE A 328 19.03 -21.54 -0.74
CA ILE A 328 18.19 -22.40 0.12
C ILE A 328 17.16 -23.19 -0.71
N LYS A 329 16.61 -22.61 -1.79
CA LYS A 329 15.70 -23.33 -2.70
C LYS A 329 16.38 -24.51 -3.37
N GLU A 330 17.64 -24.37 -3.76
CA GLU A 330 18.43 -25.45 -4.36
C GLU A 330 18.66 -26.61 -3.37
N PHE A 331 18.56 -26.37 -2.07
CA PHE A 331 18.66 -27.42 -1.04
C PHE A 331 17.41 -28.29 -0.89
N GLY A 332 16.29 -27.94 -1.55
CA GLY A 332 15.02 -28.66 -1.40
C GLY A 332 14.18 -28.23 -0.18
N PHE A 333 14.54 -27.13 0.48
CA PHE A 333 13.81 -26.60 1.64
C PHE A 333 12.81 -25.49 1.27
N TYR A 334 12.46 -25.38 -0.01
CA TYR A 334 11.47 -24.44 -0.49
C TYR A 334 10.46 -25.16 -1.38
N ASP A 335 9.45 -25.70 -0.75
CA ASP A 335 8.36 -26.41 -1.42
C ASP A 335 7.01 -25.83 -0.96
N ARG A 336 6.20 -25.34 -1.91
CA ARG A 336 4.89 -24.74 -1.64
C ARG A 336 3.81 -25.79 -1.43
N ASP A 337 3.96 -26.95 -2.02
CA ASP A 337 2.93 -28.00 -1.98
C ASP A 337 2.93 -28.67 -0.60
N THR A 338 4.09 -28.79 0.03
CA THR A 338 4.24 -29.30 1.41
C THR A 338 4.21 -28.20 2.48
N GLY A 339 4.11 -26.92 2.08
CA GLY A 339 4.19 -25.78 3.01
C GLY A 339 5.60 -25.54 3.58
N ARG A 340 6.61 -26.27 3.15
CA ARG A 340 7.99 -26.10 3.58
C ARG A 340 8.66 -24.94 2.84
N ILE A 341 8.44 -23.70 3.32
CA ILE A 341 8.96 -22.47 2.68
C ILE A 341 10.06 -21.88 3.55
N ILE A 342 11.29 -22.38 3.42
CA ILE A 342 12.46 -21.82 4.10
C ILE A 342 13.12 -20.76 3.22
N THR A 343 13.40 -19.61 3.80
CA THR A 343 14.05 -18.47 3.17
C THR A 343 15.15 -17.92 4.07
N ALA A 344 15.94 -16.97 3.58
CA ALA A 344 16.93 -16.28 4.43
C ALA A 344 16.31 -15.59 5.66
N HIS A 345 15.01 -15.27 5.65
CA HIS A 345 14.32 -14.73 6.83
C HIS A 345 14.00 -15.80 7.87
N SER A 346 13.88 -17.07 7.46
CA SER A 346 13.57 -18.20 8.34
C SER A 346 14.64 -18.46 9.38
N PHE A 347 15.92 -18.12 9.12
CA PHE A 347 17.00 -18.23 10.11
C PHE A 347 16.67 -17.56 11.45
N ARG A 348 16.02 -16.38 11.39
CA ARG A 348 15.59 -15.66 12.60
C ARG A 348 14.46 -16.37 13.35
N GLY A 349 13.57 -17.01 12.60
CA GLY A 349 12.48 -17.81 13.17
C GLY A 349 13.00 -19.10 13.80
N ILE A 350 13.95 -19.78 13.13
CA ILE A 350 14.62 -20.99 13.63
C ILE A 350 15.37 -20.65 14.93
N PHE A 351 16.23 -19.63 14.92
CA PHE A 351 16.94 -19.15 16.11
C PHE A 351 15.96 -18.87 17.24
N LYS A 352 14.96 -18.03 17.01
CA LYS A 352 13.99 -17.64 18.05
C LYS A 352 13.28 -18.86 18.64
N THR A 353 12.81 -19.79 17.79
CA THR A 353 12.10 -20.98 18.26
C THR A 353 13.01 -21.88 19.09
N ALA A 354 14.23 -22.17 18.63
CA ALA A 354 15.17 -22.99 19.37
C ALA A 354 15.56 -22.36 20.72
N VAL A 355 15.90 -21.07 20.73
CA VAL A 355 16.24 -20.35 21.98
C VAL A 355 15.10 -20.39 23.00
N TYR A 356 13.84 -20.32 22.58
CA TYR A 356 12.73 -20.47 23.52
C TYR A 356 12.51 -21.91 23.97
N ASN A 357 12.66 -22.89 23.06
CA ASN A 357 12.47 -24.32 23.39
C ASN A 357 13.54 -24.87 24.34
N TYR A 358 14.78 -24.36 24.24
CA TYR A 358 15.93 -24.83 25.04
C TYR A 358 16.39 -23.80 26.08
N ARG A 359 15.45 -22.95 26.55
CA ARG A 359 15.78 -21.82 27.43
C ARG A 359 16.52 -22.21 28.70
N GLU A 360 16.27 -23.39 29.26
CA GLU A 360 16.94 -23.92 30.47
C GLU A 360 18.43 -24.16 30.25
N GLN A 361 18.89 -24.35 29.00
CA GLN A 361 20.30 -24.63 28.69
C GLN A 361 21.16 -23.36 28.63
N HIS A 362 20.59 -22.19 28.36
CA HIS A 362 21.36 -20.95 28.23
C HIS A 362 20.94 -19.84 29.20
N ASN A 363 19.83 -20.01 29.90
CA ASN A 363 19.30 -19.10 30.94
C ASN A 363 19.31 -17.61 30.59
N THR A 364 19.03 -17.27 29.32
CA THR A 364 19.03 -15.88 28.82
C THR A 364 17.65 -15.23 29.04
N SER A 365 17.62 -13.95 29.42
CA SER A 365 16.41 -13.19 29.63
C SER A 365 15.65 -12.98 28.30
N THR A 366 14.34 -12.79 28.39
CA THR A 366 13.49 -12.50 27.21
C THR A 366 13.90 -11.19 26.54
N GLU A 367 14.30 -10.21 27.35
CA GLU A 367 14.78 -8.90 26.91
C GLU A 367 16.05 -9.03 26.08
N ALA A 368 17.02 -9.83 26.52
CA ALA A 368 18.26 -10.12 25.77
C ALA A 368 17.94 -10.86 24.45
N ILE A 369 17.06 -11.86 24.46
CA ILE A 369 16.62 -12.57 23.25
C ILE A 369 15.98 -11.60 22.25
N ASN A 370 15.11 -10.70 22.71
CA ASN A 370 14.52 -9.69 21.86
C ASN A 370 15.57 -8.69 21.32
N LYS A 371 16.56 -8.34 22.16
CA LYS A 371 17.68 -7.48 21.74
C LYS A 371 18.51 -8.16 20.64
N ALA A 372 18.80 -9.46 20.75
CA ALA A 372 19.47 -10.24 19.70
C ALA A 372 18.79 -10.13 18.33
N LEU A 373 17.49 -9.98 18.34
CA LEU A 373 16.66 -9.88 17.14
C LEU A 373 16.35 -8.42 16.72
N ASP A 374 16.90 -7.41 17.38
CA ASP A 374 16.53 -5.99 17.20
C ASP A 374 15.00 -5.80 17.23
N HIS A 375 14.33 -6.49 18.16
CA HIS A 375 12.92 -6.34 18.48
C HIS A 375 12.78 -5.44 19.69
N LEU A 376 12.01 -4.37 19.53
CA LEU A 376 11.59 -3.55 20.66
C LEU A 376 10.32 -4.16 21.24
N HIS A 377 10.35 -4.52 22.50
CA HIS A 377 9.22 -5.00 23.28
C HIS A 377 9.07 -4.15 24.55
N GLY A 378 7.85 -3.96 24.98
CA GLY A 378 7.49 -3.19 26.15
C GLY A 378 6.65 -1.97 25.86
N ASP A 379 6.06 -1.40 26.91
CA ASP A 379 5.40 -0.10 26.84
C ASP A 379 6.42 1.06 26.71
N ARG A 380 5.96 2.30 26.58
CA ARG A 380 6.83 3.47 26.41
C ARG A 380 7.82 3.66 27.58
N VAL A 381 7.44 3.22 28.77
CA VAL A 381 8.25 3.39 29.99
C VAL A 381 9.36 2.34 30.00
N GLU A 382 9.01 1.06 29.79
CA GLU A 382 9.93 -0.06 29.73
C GLU A 382 10.98 0.10 28.59
N LEU A 383 10.55 0.60 27.43
CA LEU A 383 11.44 0.95 26.33
C LEU A 383 12.46 2.01 26.71
N SER A 384 12.12 3.03 27.51
CA SER A 384 13.05 4.09 27.89
C SER A 384 14.21 3.60 28.75
N TYR A 385 14.01 2.55 29.54
CA TYR A 385 15.06 1.93 30.37
C TYR A 385 15.86 0.87 29.62
N SER A 386 15.22 0.05 28.79
CA SER A 386 15.85 -1.05 28.06
C SER A 386 16.55 -0.62 26.76
N GLU A 387 16.23 0.57 26.24
CA GLU A 387 16.77 1.08 24.95
C GLU A 387 18.30 1.15 24.96
N LYS A 388 18.90 1.57 26.06
CA LYS A 388 20.35 1.74 26.23
C LYS A 388 21.07 0.50 26.77
N ALA A 389 20.33 -0.49 27.27
CA ALA A 389 20.93 -1.72 27.77
C ALA A 389 21.50 -2.56 26.62
N THR A 390 22.72 -3.02 26.76
CA THR A 390 23.40 -3.80 25.72
C THR A 390 23.18 -5.29 25.86
N PHE A 391 22.92 -5.80 27.06
CA PHE A 391 22.83 -7.24 27.40
C PHE A 391 24.02 -8.07 26.90
N LEU A 392 25.19 -7.46 26.68
CA LEU A 392 26.33 -8.11 26.01
C LEU A 392 26.77 -9.39 26.69
N ASN A 393 26.76 -9.46 28.02
CA ASN A 393 27.20 -10.67 28.76
C ASN A 393 26.23 -11.84 28.54
N GLU A 394 24.91 -11.58 28.65
CA GLU A 394 23.89 -12.60 28.37
C GLU A 394 23.96 -13.06 26.91
N LEU A 395 24.10 -12.09 25.97
CA LEU A 395 24.19 -12.38 24.56
C LEU A 395 25.47 -13.17 24.20
N ARG A 396 26.59 -12.96 24.88
CA ARG A 396 27.80 -13.81 24.69
C ARG A 396 27.47 -15.25 24.99
N GLY A 397 26.92 -15.54 26.17
CA GLY A 397 26.51 -16.88 26.55
C GLY A 397 25.51 -17.49 25.57
N LEU A 398 24.52 -16.71 25.17
CA LEU A 398 23.51 -17.16 24.21
C LEU A 398 24.10 -17.52 22.84
N PHE A 399 24.97 -16.71 22.26
CA PHE A 399 25.54 -17.00 20.95
C PHE A 399 26.60 -18.09 20.96
N GLU A 400 27.34 -18.27 22.06
CA GLU A 400 28.23 -19.44 22.23
C GLU A 400 27.39 -20.72 22.35
N TRP A 401 26.36 -20.73 23.22
CA TRP A 401 25.43 -21.86 23.31
C TRP A 401 24.80 -22.20 21.97
N TRP A 402 24.26 -21.18 21.26
CA TRP A 402 23.62 -21.38 19.96
C TRP A 402 24.57 -21.96 18.93
N SER A 403 25.79 -21.43 18.85
CA SER A 403 26.79 -21.92 17.91
C SER A 403 27.20 -23.36 18.25
N GLY A 404 27.38 -23.70 19.53
CA GLY A 404 27.59 -25.06 19.95
C GLY A 404 26.44 -26.01 19.60
N PHE A 405 25.20 -25.57 19.82
CA PHE A 405 23.99 -26.31 19.42
C PHE A 405 23.96 -26.64 17.91
N ILE A 406 24.26 -25.67 17.06
CA ILE A 406 24.33 -25.87 15.61
C ILE A 406 25.46 -26.82 15.21
N LEU A 407 26.62 -26.72 15.83
CA LEU A 407 27.78 -27.60 15.55
C LEU A 407 27.48 -29.05 15.98
N ASN A 408 26.87 -29.26 17.13
CA ASN A 408 26.48 -30.58 17.61
C ASN A 408 25.50 -31.28 16.64
N LEU A 409 24.57 -30.52 16.00
CA LEU A 409 23.70 -31.07 14.96
C LEU A 409 24.48 -31.61 13.75
N ARG A 410 25.68 -31.08 13.50
CA ARG A 410 26.52 -31.52 12.39
C ARG A 410 27.33 -32.76 12.78
N ASP A 411 27.85 -32.83 14.00
CA ASP A 411 28.81 -33.85 14.42
C ASP A 411 28.18 -35.23 14.71
N GLU A 412 26.87 -35.29 14.95
CA GLU A 412 26.12 -36.55 15.15
C GLU A 412 25.94 -37.39 13.86
N ARG A 413 26.83 -37.30 12.88
CA ARG A 413 26.86 -38.14 11.67
C ARG A 413 27.59 -39.48 11.85
N GLN A 414 28.07 -39.80 13.04
CA GLN A 414 28.76 -41.04 13.29
C GLN A 414 27.85 -42.19 13.73
#